data_d5f975fc486b5feb9c3dbef0dbe91918
#
_entry.id   d5f975fc486b5feb9c3dbef0dbe91918
#
_cell.length_a   1.000
_cell.length_b   1.000
_cell.length_c   1.000
_cell.angle_alpha   90.00
_cell.angle_beta   90.00
_cell.angle_gamma   90.00
#
_symmetry.space_group_name_H-M   'P 1'
#
loop_
_entity.id
_entity.type
_entity.pdbx_description
1 polymer ?
#
loop_
_entity_poly.entity_id
_entity_poly.type
_entity_poly.pdbx_seq_one_letter_code
_entity_poly.pdbx_strand_id
1 'polypeptide(L)'
;MRHGKHVVSAVPAVFGSLEDAAALFAAVKASGRTYMMFETSCFHEDLHAMRTIYRAGGLGKLVYAEGEYFHYMPEPIASFKDWRVGLPPQWYPTHSNAYYVGVTAGSFTEVSCLGLPSRISHLQPSNNRYQNAFGTEIALFRTSEGGMSRMGVSWDTPGYGGEMGRVRGEKGSFYGRYEGLETKLPATARPPLPPGVEAGGHGGAHGYLMDEFVSAVLQNRRPLVDVAMALNLTVSGIVAHQSALKNGELLKIPQFKMWT
;
A
#
# COMPACT_ATOMS: atom_id res chain seq x y z
N MET A 1 3.86 -19.74 10.23
CA MET A 1 4.29 -20.53 9.08
C MET A 1 5.15 -21.73 9.44
N ARG A 2 6.06 -21.66 10.42
CA ARG A 2 6.88 -22.83 10.89
C ARG A 2 6.06 -24.05 11.29
N HIS A 3 4.81 -23.87 11.71
CA HIS A 3 3.88 -24.96 12.07
C HIS A 3 2.94 -25.36 10.91
N GLY A 4 3.32 -25.14 9.66
CA GLY A 4 2.56 -25.53 8.48
C GLY A 4 1.25 -24.76 8.24
N LYS A 5 1.06 -23.60 8.88
CA LYS A 5 -0.14 -22.77 8.72
C LYS A 5 0.04 -21.70 7.65
N HIS A 6 -1.02 -21.45 6.85
CA HIS A 6 -1.16 -20.24 6.06
C HIS A 6 -1.39 -19.05 6.99
N VAL A 7 -0.98 -17.86 6.59
CA VAL A 7 -0.99 -16.68 7.46
C VAL A 7 -1.52 -15.47 6.71
N VAL A 8 -2.38 -14.72 7.36
CA VAL A 8 -2.74 -13.35 6.98
C VAL A 8 -2.21 -12.37 8.00
N SER A 9 -1.87 -11.18 7.58
CA SER A 9 -1.58 -10.06 8.49
C SER A 9 -2.43 -8.84 8.12
N ALA A 10 -2.72 -8.01 9.11
CA ALA A 10 -3.15 -6.65 8.83
C ALA A 10 -1.98 -5.84 8.22
N VAL A 11 -2.26 -4.60 7.85
CA VAL A 11 -1.29 -3.62 7.35
C VAL A 11 -0.64 -2.84 8.51
N PRO A 12 0.61 -2.45 8.34
CA PRO A 12 1.60 -2.86 7.33
C PRO A 12 2.20 -4.25 7.61
N ALA A 13 2.84 -4.87 6.61
CA ALA A 13 3.42 -6.21 6.74
C ALA A 13 4.55 -6.29 7.78
N VAL A 14 5.33 -5.22 7.89
CA VAL A 14 6.38 -5.02 8.90
C VAL A 14 6.37 -3.56 9.36
N PHE A 15 6.99 -3.29 10.49
CA PHE A 15 6.87 -2.01 11.15
C PHE A 15 8.24 -1.37 11.39
N GLY A 16 8.63 -0.43 10.53
CA GLY A 16 9.83 0.39 10.67
C GLY A 16 11.17 -0.33 10.54
N SER A 17 11.20 -1.63 10.19
CA SER A 17 12.42 -2.45 10.15
C SER A 17 12.59 -3.13 8.79
N LEU A 18 13.73 -2.90 8.14
CA LEU A 18 14.12 -3.58 6.90
C LEU A 18 14.57 -5.01 7.17
N GLU A 19 15.15 -5.26 8.33
CA GLU A 19 15.58 -6.58 8.79
C GLU A 19 14.38 -7.50 8.97
N ASP A 20 13.29 -7.01 9.59
CA ASP A 20 12.04 -7.76 9.74
C ASP A 20 11.39 -8.06 8.38
N ALA A 21 11.51 -7.13 7.43
CA ALA A 21 11.04 -7.36 6.05
C ALA A 21 11.79 -8.52 5.38
N ALA A 22 13.11 -8.53 5.49
CA ALA A 22 13.94 -9.62 4.96
C ALA A 22 13.63 -10.96 5.66
N ALA A 23 13.45 -10.95 6.97
CA ALA A 23 13.11 -12.13 7.77
C ALA A 23 11.72 -12.68 7.42
N LEU A 24 10.71 -11.81 7.24
CA LEU A 24 9.38 -12.23 6.81
C LEU A 24 9.42 -12.86 5.41
N PHE A 25 10.11 -12.22 4.46
CA PHE A 25 10.26 -12.74 3.11
C PHE A 25 10.91 -14.14 3.09
N ALA A 26 12.01 -14.29 3.81
CA ALA A 26 12.70 -15.59 3.95
C ALA A 26 11.82 -16.65 4.61
N ALA A 27 11.08 -16.30 5.66
CA ALA A 27 10.19 -17.22 6.36
C ALA A 27 9.03 -17.70 5.49
N VAL A 28 8.43 -16.81 4.69
CA VAL A 28 7.37 -17.19 3.75
C VAL A 28 7.92 -18.13 2.68
N LYS A 29 9.05 -17.80 2.06
CA LYS A 29 9.71 -18.67 1.06
C LYS A 29 10.04 -20.04 1.59
N ALA A 30 10.64 -20.13 2.78
CA ALA A 30 11.03 -21.38 3.39
C ALA A 30 9.83 -22.26 3.82
N SER A 31 8.68 -21.64 4.12
CA SER A 31 7.52 -22.37 4.64
C SER A 31 6.71 -23.10 3.55
N GLY A 32 6.77 -22.65 2.30
CA GLY A 32 5.89 -23.10 1.22
C GLY A 32 4.40 -22.86 1.50
N ARG A 33 4.06 -21.98 2.46
CA ARG A 33 2.67 -21.66 2.84
C ARG A 33 2.25 -20.30 2.31
N THR A 34 0.96 -20.15 2.06
CA THR A 34 0.39 -18.88 1.61
C THR A 34 0.51 -17.85 2.71
N TYR A 35 1.02 -16.67 2.34
CA TYR A 35 0.95 -15.44 3.11
C TYR A 35 0.21 -14.38 2.30
N MET A 36 -0.67 -13.64 2.94
CA MET A 36 -1.34 -12.49 2.34
C MET A 36 -1.40 -11.34 3.36
N MET A 37 -1.06 -10.13 2.91
CA MET A 37 -1.37 -8.91 3.67
C MET A 37 -2.76 -8.41 3.29
N PHE A 38 -3.56 -8.09 4.29
CA PHE A 38 -4.93 -7.57 4.11
C PHE A 38 -4.89 -6.06 3.86
N GLU A 39 -4.43 -5.68 2.65
CA GLU A 39 -4.43 -4.29 2.18
C GLU A 39 -5.76 -3.98 1.50
N THR A 40 -6.61 -3.25 2.21
CA THR A 40 -7.99 -2.94 1.79
C THR A 40 -8.07 -2.14 0.52
N SER A 41 -7.18 -1.15 0.30
CA SER A 41 -7.18 -0.33 -0.92
C SER A 41 -7.02 -1.16 -2.19
N CYS A 42 -6.28 -2.28 -2.15
CA CYS A 42 -6.12 -3.17 -3.29
C CYS A 42 -7.44 -3.81 -3.76
N PHE A 43 -8.48 -3.76 -2.92
CA PHE A 43 -9.80 -4.32 -3.17
C PHE A 43 -10.89 -3.25 -3.32
N HIS A 44 -10.55 -1.95 -3.30
CA HIS A 44 -11.47 -0.88 -3.62
C HIS A 44 -11.88 -0.94 -5.10
N GLU A 45 -13.07 -0.47 -5.39
CA GLU A 45 -13.66 -0.56 -6.73
C GLU A 45 -12.82 0.18 -7.77
N ASP A 46 -12.41 1.42 -7.48
CA ASP A 46 -11.58 2.22 -8.37
C ASP A 46 -10.21 1.57 -8.63
N LEU A 47 -9.56 1.03 -7.60
CA LEU A 47 -8.28 0.37 -7.76
C LEU A 47 -8.40 -0.95 -8.53
N HIS A 48 -9.50 -1.69 -8.32
CA HIS A 48 -9.81 -2.86 -9.13
C HIS A 48 -10.00 -2.48 -10.59
N ALA A 49 -10.72 -1.40 -10.88
CA ALA A 49 -10.91 -0.89 -12.24
C ALA A 49 -9.56 -0.50 -12.87
N MET A 50 -8.74 0.31 -12.17
CA MET A 50 -7.41 0.70 -12.64
C MET A 50 -6.55 -0.53 -12.99
N ARG A 51 -6.49 -1.52 -12.09
CA ARG A 51 -5.72 -2.76 -12.29
C ARG A 51 -6.25 -3.59 -13.47
N THR A 52 -7.56 -3.66 -13.64
CA THR A 52 -8.20 -4.40 -14.73
C THR A 52 -7.88 -3.75 -16.08
N ILE A 53 -7.99 -2.44 -16.19
CA ILE A 53 -7.66 -1.68 -17.40
C ILE A 53 -6.16 -1.75 -17.69
N TYR A 54 -5.30 -1.63 -16.66
CA TYR A 54 -3.84 -1.75 -16.81
C TYR A 54 -3.44 -3.11 -17.36
N ARG A 55 -3.97 -4.20 -16.78
CA ARG A 55 -3.70 -5.58 -17.23
C ARG A 55 -4.16 -5.86 -18.66
N ALA A 56 -5.22 -5.18 -19.10
CA ALA A 56 -5.71 -5.24 -20.48
C ALA A 56 -4.89 -4.34 -21.43
N GLY A 57 -3.89 -3.62 -20.94
CA GLY A 57 -3.05 -2.73 -21.75
C GLY A 57 -3.66 -1.36 -22.03
N GLY A 58 -4.83 -1.05 -21.46
CA GLY A 58 -5.55 0.19 -21.72
C GLY A 58 -4.86 1.45 -21.17
N LEU A 59 -4.03 1.32 -20.15
CA LEU A 59 -3.23 2.43 -19.63
C LEU A 59 -1.82 2.52 -20.29
N GLY A 60 -1.32 1.43 -20.90
CA GLY A 60 0.09 1.32 -21.23
C GLY A 60 0.96 1.28 -19.97
N LYS A 61 2.25 1.62 -20.05
CA LYS A 61 3.11 1.80 -18.87
C LYS A 61 2.66 3.02 -18.10
N LEU A 62 2.69 2.93 -16.76
CA LEU A 62 2.35 4.09 -15.94
C LEU A 62 3.49 5.10 -15.93
N VAL A 63 3.20 6.30 -16.42
CA VAL A 63 4.10 7.46 -16.38
C VAL A 63 4.03 8.13 -15.01
N TYR A 64 2.81 8.18 -14.42
CA TYR A 64 2.57 8.84 -13.15
C TYR A 64 1.45 8.17 -12.36
N ALA A 65 1.63 8.07 -11.05
CA ALA A 65 0.59 7.64 -10.11
C ALA A 65 0.55 8.55 -8.88
N GLU A 66 -0.63 8.77 -8.34
CA GLU A 66 -0.82 9.42 -7.04
C GLU A 66 -1.62 8.53 -6.12
N GLY A 67 -1.24 8.54 -4.83
CA GLY A 67 -1.99 7.92 -3.76
C GLY A 67 -1.95 8.76 -2.50
N GLU A 68 -3.05 8.79 -1.79
CA GLU A 68 -3.18 9.50 -0.52
C GLU A 68 -3.87 8.60 0.52
N TYR A 69 -3.37 8.69 1.76
CA TYR A 69 -4.04 8.19 2.95
C TYR A 69 -4.00 9.29 4.01
N PHE A 70 -5.06 10.05 4.08
CA PHE A 70 -5.21 11.14 5.04
C PHE A 70 -6.24 10.72 6.09
N HIS A 71 -5.77 10.58 7.33
CA HIS A 71 -6.58 10.14 8.45
C HIS A 71 -6.31 11.05 9.65
N TYR A 72 -7.15 12.06 9.83
CA TYR A 72 -6.99 13.00 10.93
C TYR A 72 -7.13 12.30 12.28
N MET A 73 -6.05 12.31 13.06
CA MET A 73 -5.93 11.66 14.36
C MET A 73 -5.41 12.65 15.40
N PRO A 74 -6.26 13.56 15.92
CA PRO A 74 -5.85 14.46 17.01
C PRO A 74 -5.48 13.68 18.28
N GLU A 75 -6.11 12.53 18.49
CA GLU A 75 -5.75 11.53 19.48
C GLU A 75 -5.40 10.20 18.76
N PRO A 76 -4.44 9.43 19.27
CA PRO A 76 -4.07 8.17 18.62
C PRO A 76 -5.21 7.15 18.77
N ILE A 77 -5.48 6.41 17.69
CA ILE A 77 -6.41 5.28 17.74
C ILE A 77 -5.87 4.27 18.74
N ALA A 78 -6.70 3.87 19.71
CA ALA A 78 -6.36 2.86 20.70
C ALA A 78 -5.99 1.54 20.02
N SER A 79 -4.86 0.97 20.39
CA SER A 79 -4.35 -0.26 19.80
C SER A 79 -3.39 -0.97 20.75
N PHE A 80 -3.13 -2.26 20.45
CA PHE A 80 -2.24 -3.08 21.26
C PHE A 80 -0.85 -2.41 21.45
N LYS A 81 -0.43 -2.23 22.70
CA LYS A 81 0.84 -1.61 23.10
C LYS A 81 1.07 -0.21 22.52
N ASP A 82 0.01 0.53 22.27
CA ASP A 82 0.06 1.94 21.84
C ASP A 82 0.99 2.19 20.63
N TRP A 83 1.04 1.24 19.71
CA TRP A 83 1.95 1.33 18.56
C TRP A 83 1.63 2.49 17.62
N ARG A 84 0.40 3.03 17.69
CA ARG A 84 -0.03 4.19 16.89
C ARG A 84 0.36 5.53 17.50
N VAL A 85 0.81 5.57 18.76
CA VAL A 85 1.23 6.82 19.41
C VAL A 85 2.50 7.34 18.73
N GLY A 86 2.39 8.48 18.05
CA GLY A 86 3.50 9.08 17.32
C GLY A 86 3.96 8.29 16.08
N LEU A 87 3.09 7.47 15.52
CA LEU A 87 3.38 6.68 14.33
C LEU A 87 3.89 7.55 13.18
N PRO A 88 5.10 7.32 12.65
CA PRO A 88 5.54 8.00 11.44
C PRO A 88 4.56 7.76 10.28
N PRO A 89 4.10 8.81 9.58
CA PRO A 89 3.08 8.64 8.53
C PRO A 89 3.50 7.60 7.48
N GLN A 90 4.70 7.69 6.94
CA GLN A 90 5.19 6.75 5.94
C GLN A 90 5.53 5.35 6.48
N TRP A 91 5.38 5.07 7.79
CA TRP A 91 5.39 3.69 8.28
C TRP A 91 4.02 2.99 8.14
N TYR A 92 3.01 3.73 7.66
CA TYR A 92 1.69 3.19 7.30
C TYR A 92 1.33 3.57 5.84
N PRO A 93 2.18 3.23 4.86
CA PRO A 93 2.13 3.76 3.49
C PRO A 93 1.22 2.94 2.57
N THR A 94 0.77 1.75 3.03
CA THR A 94 0.26 0.70 2.15
C THR A 94 -0.97 1.14 1.37
N HIS A 95 -1.85 1.92 2.01
CA HIS A 95 -3.06 2.44 1.37
C HIS A 95 -2.75 3.41 0.23
N SER A 96 -1.84 4.36 0.44
CA SER A 96 -1.44 5.29 -0.64
C SER A 96 -0.63 4.58 -1.72
N ASN A 97 0.33 3.72 -1.34
CA ASN A 97 1.20 3.00 -2.27
C ASN A 97 0.45 1.98 -3.14
N ALA A 98 -0.74 1.53 -2.70
CA ALA A 98 -1.58 0.61 -3.46
C ALA A 98 -1.96 1.15 -4.84
N TYR A 99 -2.06 2.47 -5.02
CA TYR A 99 -2.42 3.10 -6.29
C TYR A 99 -1.33 3.04 -7.37
N TYR A 100 -0.14 2.57 -7.05
CA TYR A 100 0.84 2.14 -8.04
C TYR A 100 1.11 0.64 -7.95
N VAL A 101 1.56 0.16 -6.79
CA VAL A 101 1.97 -1.25 -6.60
C VAL A 101 0.80 -2.21 -6.78
N GLY A 102 -0.38 -1.87 -6.24
CA GLY A 102 -1.60 -2.67 -6.35
C GLY A 102 -2.21 -2.68 -7.77
N VAL A 103 -1.94 -1.64 -8.55
CA VAL A 103 -2.38 -1.55 -9.96
C VAL A 103 -1.47 -2.37 -10.88
N THR A 104 -0.14 -2.18 -10.75
CA THR A 104 0.85 -2.70 -11.71
C THR A 104 1.50 -4.01 -11.28
N ALA A 105 1.45 -4.36 -9.99
CA ALA A 105 2.31 -5.36 -9.35
C ALA A 105 3.82 -5.02 -9.46
N GLY A 106 4.14 -3.77 -9.77
CA GLY A 106 5.50 -3.23 -9.79
C GLY A 106 6.02 -2.86 -8.40
N SER A 107 7.10 -2.08 -8.37
CA SER A 107 7.72 -1.61 -7.13
C SER A 107 8.26 -0.20 -7.28
N PHE A 108 8.54 0.47 -6.16
CA PHE A 108 9.28 1.71 -6.14
C PHE A 108 10.76 1.43 -6.01
N THR A 109 11.59 2.14 -6.75
CA THR A 109 13.05 1.89 -6.82
C THR A 109 13.88 2.89 -6.03
N GLU A 110 13.41 4.14 -5.98
CA GLU A 110 14.05 5.25 -5.27
C GLU A 110 12.98 6.19 -4.71
N VAL A 111 13.32 6.91 -3.65
CA VAL A 111 12.42 7.87 -2.99
C VAL A 111 13.16 9.11 -2.51
N SER A 112 12.50 10.27 -2.67
CA SER A 112 12.76 11.52 -1.93
C SER A 112 11.47 11.90 -1.19
N CYS A 113 11.56 12.12 0.12
CA CYS A 113 10.40 12.40 0.97
C CYS A 113 10.65 13.59 1.86
N LEU A 114 9.63 14.43 2.03
CA LEU A 114 9.64 15.53 2.98
C LEU A 114 8.59 15.29 4.06
N GLY A 115 8.97 15.55 5.30
CA GLY A 115 8.10 15.49 6.46
C GLY A 115 7.72 16.89 6.95
N LEU A 116 6.44 17.11 7.26
CA LEU A 116 5.96 18.34 7.87
C LEU A 116 5.79 18.12 9.37
N PRO A 117 6.47 18.91 10.23
CA PRO A 117 6.31 18.81 11.67
C PRO A 117 4.88 19.06 12.13
N SER A 118 4.38 18.20 13.02
CA SER A 118 3.04 18.30 13.58
C SER A 118 2.99 19.14 14.83
N ARG A 119 1.79 19.71 15.12
CA ARG A 119 1.45 20.35 16.40
C ARG A 119 0.62 19.47 17.33
N ILE A 120 0.23 18.28 16.86
CA ILE A 120 -0.56 17.33 17.64
C ILE A 120 0.33 16.70 18.72
N SER A 121 -0.19 16.60 19.95
CA SER A 121 0.58 16.20 21.13
C SER A 121 1.30 14.86 20.97
N HIS A 122 0.60 13.81 20.55
CA HIS A 122 1.19 12.48 20.44
C HIS A 122 2.20 12.33 19.28
N LEU A 123 2.25 13.32 18.36
CA LEU A 123 3.21 13.39 17.26
C LEU A 123 4.43 14.27 17.60
N GLN A 124 4.54 14.77 18.84
CA GLN A 124 5.76 15.46 19.28
C GLN A 124 6.83 14.43 19.62
N PRO A 125 8.10 14.64 19.22
CA PRO A 125 9.19 13.68 19.48
C PRO A 125 9.35 13.28 20.94
N SER A 126 9.15 14.24 21.86
CA SER A 126 9.21 14.00 23.31
C SER A 126 8.10 13.10 23.85
N ASN A 127 7.01 12.94 23.11
CA ASN A 127 5.78 12.27 23.54
C ASN A 127 5.58 10.90 22.90
N ASN A 128 6.53 10.46 22.08
CA ASN A 128 6.42 9.16 21.41
C ASN A 128 7.75 8.40 21.35
N ARG A 129 7.66 7.09 21.38
CA ARG A 129 8.84 6.19 21.38
C ARG A 129 9.62 6.17 20.07
N TYR A 130 9.02 6.66 18.97
CA TYR A 130 9.66 6.70 17.65
C TYR A 130 10.49 7.96 17.44
N GLN A 131 10.40 8.92 18.36
CA GLN A 131 10.98 10.27 18.23
C GLN A 131 10.53 10.96 16.93
N ASN A 132 9.38 10.53 16.39
CA ASN A 132 8.80 11.11 15.19
C ASN A 132 8.27 12.51 15.48
N ALA A 133 8.58 13.45 14.57
CA ALA A 133 8.09 14.83 14.60
C ALA A 133 7.04 15.12 13.53
N PHE A 134 6.86 14.21 12.57
CA PHE A 134 6.05 14.47 11.39
C PHE A 134 4.61 14.02 11.57
N GLY A 135 3.67 14.89 11.21
CA GLY A 135 2.26 14.56 11.10
C GLY A 135 1.83 14.26 9.68
N THR A 136 2.57 14.81 8.70
CA THR A 136 2.35 14.59 7.28
C THR A 136 3.69 14.30 6.61
N GLU A 137 3.73 13.30 5.74
CA GLU A 137 4.88 12.99 4.90
C GLU A 137 4.46 12.79 3.45
N ILE A 138 5.13 13.50 2.53
CA ILE A 138 4.89 13.41 1.09
C ILE A 138 6.13 12.87 0.41
N ALA A 139 5.97 11.72 -0.23
CA ALA A 139 7.03 10.99 -0.91
C ALA A 139 6.89 11.07 -2.44
N LEU A 140 8.01 11.34 -3.11
CA LEU A 140 8.17 11.23 -4.55
C LEU A 140 9.02 10.00 -4.86
N PHE A 141 8.43 9.04 -5.57
CA PHE A 141 9.07 7.78 -5.93
C PHE A 141 9.44 7.72 -7.41
N ARG A 142 10.53 7.02 -7.73
CA ARG A 142 10.73 6.43 -9.05
C ARG A 142 10.15 5.02 -9.07
N THR A 143 9.51 4.65 -10.17
CA THR A 143 8.85 3.35 -10.31
C THR A 143 9.69 2.37 -11.13
N SER A 144 9.43 1.08 -10.95
CA SER A 144 10.11 0.01 -11.73
C SER A 144 9.80 0.03 -13.23
N GLU A 145 8.79 0.77 -13.66
CA GLU A 145 8.45 1.00 -15.07
C GLU A 145 9.15 2.22 -15.67
N GLY A 146 9.91 2.98 -14.85
CA GLY A 146 10.58 4.21 -15.28
C GLY A 146 9.74 5.48 -15.14
N GLY A 147 8.53 5.39 -14.60
CA GLY A 147 7.68 6.53 -14.26
C GLY A 147 7.96 7.08 -12.86
N MET A 148 7.06 7.93 -12.38
CA MET A 148 7.11 8.57 -11.07
C MET A 148 5.79 8.43 -10.32
N SER A 149 5.84 8.54 -8.99
CA SER A 149 4.64 8.56 -8.17
C SER A 149 4.77 9.55 -7.03
N ARG A 150 3.65 10.18 -6.65
CA ARG A 150 3.51 11.00 -5.44
C ARG A 150 2.61 10.26 -4.45
N MET A 151 3.11 9.94 -3.27
CA MET A 151 2.36 9.24 -2.24
C MET A 151 2.37 10.05 -0.95
N GLY A 152 1.18 10.37 -0.44
CA GLY A 152 0.99 11.17 0.76
C GLY A 152 0.36 10.37 1.88
N VAL A 153 0.85 10.57 3.12
CA VAL A 153 0.22 10.05 4.33
C VAL A 153 0.18 11.17 5.37
N SER A 154 -0.97 11.34 6.02
CA SER A 154 -1.16 12.40 7.01
C SER A 154 -2.05 11.97 8.16
N TRP A 155 -1.66 12.40 9.37
CA TRP A 155 -2.42 12.24 10.62
C TRP A 155 -2.96 13.55 11.18
N ASP A 156 -2.49 14.69 10.70
CA ASP A 156 -2.72 16.00 11.31
C ASP A 156 -3.42 17.02 10.41
N THR A 157 -3.97 16.58 9.29
CA THR A 157 -4.76 17.43 8.39
C THR A 157 -6.25 17.12 8.55
N PRO A 158 -7.03 18.00 9.20
CA PRO A 158 -8.48 17.83 9.30
C PRO A 158 -9.16 18.05 7.96
N GLY A 159 -10.35 17.50 7.79
CA GLY A 159 -11.19 17.68 6.60
C GLY A 159 -11.39 16.40 5.82
N TYR A 160 -11.41 16.50 4.49
CA TYR A 160 -11.59 15.34 3.64
C TYR A 160 -10.43 14.37 3.77
N GLY A 161 -10.73 13.13 4.06
CA GLY A 161 -9.73 12.10 4.29
C GLY A 161 -10.15 10.76 3.70
N GLY A 162 -9.28 9.77 3.86
CA GLY A 162 -9.48 8.41 3.37
C GLY A 162 -8.38 7.97 2.42
N GLU A 163 -8.69 6.94 1.67
CA GLU A 163 -7.80 6.26 0.73
C GLU A 163 -8.23 6.61 -0.68
N MET A 164 -7.38 7.31 -1.43
CA MET A 164 -7.68 7.68 -2.81
C MET A 164 -6.43 7.74 -3.66
N GLY A 165 -6.63 7.64 -4.98
CA GLY A 165 -5.55 7.80 -5.93
C GLY A 165 -6.01 7.81 -7.38
N ARG A 166 -5.04 8.06 -8.25
CA ARG A 166 -5.24 8.21 -9.68
C ARG A 166 -3.97 7.83 -10.44
N VAL A 167 -4.14 7.43 -11.69
CA VAL A 167 -3.03 7.01 -12.53
C VAL A 167 -3.06 7.65 -13.91
N ARG A 168 -1.88 7.87 -14.48
CA ARG A 168 -1.66 8.27 -15.87
C ARG A 168 -0.64 7.33 -16.52
N GLY A 169 -1.01 6.77 -17.63
CA GLY A 169 -0.14 5.94 -18.45
C GLY A 169 0.07 6.50 -19.85
N GLU A 170 0.82 5.78 -20.66
CA GLU A 170 1.12 6.16 -22.05
C GLU A 170 -0.13 6.19 -22.96
N LYS A 171 -1.17 5.44 -22.61
CA LYS A 171 -2.38 5.29 -23.43
C LYS A 171 -3.66 5.88 -22.80
N GLY A 172 -3.62 6.21 -21.52
CA GLY A 172 -4.79 6.75 -20.84
C GLY A 172 -4.55 7.02 -19.37
N SER A 173 -5.58 7.51 -18.71
CA SER A 173 -5.61 7.87 -17.30
C SER A 173 -6.88 7.36 -16.63
N PHE A 174 -6.84 7.25 -15.31
CA PHE A 174 -8.00 6.95 -14.49
C PHE A 174 -8.10 7.94 -13.32
N TYR A 175 -9.23 8.68 -13.31
CA TYR A 175 -9.60 9.68 -12.29
C TYR A 175 -11.10 9.49 -11.98
N GLY A 176 -11.42 8.42 -11.22
CA GLY A 176 -12.81 7.98 -11.03
C GLY A 176 -13.41 7.31 -12.27
N ARG A 177 -12.89 7.62 -13.45
CA ARG A 177 -13.22 6.99 -14.73
C ARG A 177 -12.00 6.95 -15.65
N TYR A 178 -12.03 6.02 -16.60
CA TYR A 178 -10.99 5.96 -17.64
C TYR A 178 -11.22 7.03 -18.71
N GLU A 179 -10.13 7.66 -19.12
CA GLU A 179 -10.04 8.52 -20.29
C GLU A 179 -8.74 8.17 -21.05
N GLY A 180 -8.83 7.79 -22.32
CA GLY A 180 -7.66 7.41 -23.08
C GLY A 180 -7.93 6.93 -24.50
N LEU A 181 -6.92 6.30 -25.09
CA LEU A 181 -6.91 5.91 -26.49
C LEU A 181 -7.68 4.61 -26.77
N GLU A 182 -7.90 3.77 -25.76
CA GLU A 182 -8.58 2.49 -25.93
C GLU A 182 -10.10 2.67 -25.86
N THR A 183 -10.79 2.20 -26.90
CA THR A 183 -12.25 2.26 -27.00
C THR A 183 -12.95 0.98 -26.54
N LYS A 184 -12.20 -0.12 -26.41
CA LYS A 184 -12.70 -1.43 -25.96
C LYS A 184 -11.98 -1.83 -24.67
N LEU A 185 -12.62 -1.56 -23.55
CA LEU A 185 -12.11 -1.93 -22.22
C LEU A 185 -12.85 -3.17 -21.70
N PRO A 186 -12.19 -3.98 -20.85
CA PRO A 186 -12.88 -5.04 -20.11
C PRO A 186 -13.90 -4.44 -19.14
N ALA A 187 -14.83 -5.27 -18.65
CA ALA A 187 -15.68 -4.89 -17.52
C ALA A 187 -14.82 -4.62 -16.28
N THR A 188 -15.04 -3.47 -15.63
CA THR A 188 -14.24 -2.98 -14.51
C THR A 188 -14.90 -3.18 -13.15
N ALA A 189 -16.16 -3.62 -13.12
CA ALA A 189 -16.84 -3.95 -11.87
C ALA A 189 -16.15 -5.14 -11.17
N ARG A 190 -16.09 -5.08 -9.85
CA ARG A 190 -15.62 -6.24 -9.05
C ARG A 190 -16.55 -7.45 -9.30
N PRO A 191 -16.02 -8.67 -9.36
CA PRO A 191 -16.86 -9.86 -9.47
C PRO A 191 -17.78 -9.97 -8.25
N PRO A 192 -18.95 -10.62 -8.35
CA PRO A 192 -19.81 -10.83 -7.19
C PRO A 192 -19.08 -11.71 -6.16
N LEU A 193 -19.31 -11.41 -4.88
CA LEU A 193 -18.82 -12.26 -3.78
C LEU A 193 -19.61 -13.58 -3.75
N PRO A 194 -19.01 -14.64 -3.19
CA PRO A 194 -19.72 -15.90 -2.98
C PRO A 194 -21.02 -15.72 -2.17
N PRO A 195 -22.03 -16.58 -2.37
CA PRO A 195 -23.26 -16.53 -1.60
C PRO A 195 -23.01 -16.53 -0.07
N GLY A 196 -23.63 -15.60 0.64
CA GLY A 196 -23.51 -15.45 2.08
C GLY A 196 -22.26 -14.68 2.55
N VAL A 197 -21.40 -14.21 1.65
CA VAL A 197 -20.27 -13.32 1.97
C VAL A 197 -20.67 -11.87 1.75
N GLU A 198 -20.61 -11.07 2.80
CA GLU A 198 -20.86 -9.63 2.73
C GLU A 198 -19.59 -8.86 2.39
N ALA A 199 -19.71 -7.75 1.66
CA ALA A 199 -18.60 -6.89 1.31
C ALA A 199 -17.91 -6.27 2.55
N GLY A 200 -18.70 -5.88 3.55
CA GLY A 200 -18.21 -5.38 4.84
C GLY A 200 -17.66 -3.96 4.77
N GLY A 201 -16.80 -3.61 5.72
CA GLY A 201 -16.21 -2.27 5.86
C GLY A 201 -15.13 -1.92 4.85
N HIS A 202 -14.49 -0.73 5.04
CA HIS A 202 -13.43 -0.18 4.16
C HIS A 202 -13.84 -0.19 2.69
N GLY A 203 -14.92 0.52 2.35
CA GLY A 203 -15.39 0.59 0.96
C GLY A 203 -15.82 -0.76 0.38
N GLY A 204 -16.27 -1.69 1.23
CA GLY A 204 -16.66 -3.03 0.83
C GLY A 204 -15.49 -3.95 0.49
N ALA A 205 -14.30 -3.71 1.04
CA ALA A 205 -13.11 -4.50 0.74
C ALA A 205 -12.98 -5.79 1.54
N HIS A 206 -13.58 -5.86 2.76
CA HIS A 206 -13.34 -6.98 3.68
C HIS A 206 -13.74 -8.33 3.13
N GLY A 207 -14.92 -8.45 2.51
CA GLY A 207 -15.38 -9.69 1.90
C GLY A 207 -14.45 -10.16 0.78
N TYR A 208 -14.02 -9.24 -0.07
CA TYR A 208 -13.13 -9.55 -1.20
C TYR A 208 -11.75 -10.03 -0.77
N LEU A 209 -11.15 -9.41 0.24
CA LEU A 209 -9.82 -9.86 0.70
C LEU A 209 -9.89 -11.20 1.45
N MET A 210 -11.01 -11.47 2.16
CA MET A 210 -11.23 -12.78 2.77
C MET A 210 -11.44 -13.87 1.71
N ASP A 211 -12.28 -13.60 0.70
CA ASP A 211 -12.51 -14.51 -0.42
C ASP A 211 -11.21 -14.78 -1.19
N GLU A 212 -10.42 -13.75 -1.48
CA GLU A 212 -9.13 -13.88 -2.16
C GLU A 212 -8.16 -14.78 -1.38
N PHE A 213 -8.06 -14.61 -0.07
CA PHE A 213 -7.18 -15.44 0.74
C PHE A 213 -7.62 -16.91 0.75
N VAL A 214 -8.91 -17.16 1.00
CA VAL A 214 -9.47 -18.51 1.05
C VAL A 214 -9.33 -19.20 -0.31
N SER A 215 -9.69 -18.50 -1.39
CA SER A 215 -9.57 -18.99 -2.76
C SER A 215 -8.12 -19.28 -3.14
N ALA A 216 -7.17 -18.42 -2.76
CA ALA A 216 -5.74 -18.65 -3.00
C ALA A 216 -5.23 -19.91 -2.31
N VAL A 217 -5.67 -20.16 -1.06
CA VAL A 217 -5.31 -21.39 -0.32
C VAL A 217 -5.92 -22.63 -0.97
N LEU A 218 -7.23 -22.60 -1.28
CA LEU A 218 -7.94 -23.76 -1.86
C LEU A 218 -7.43 -24.12 -3.26
N GLN A 219 -7.08 -23.12 -4.06
CA GLN A 219 -6.59 -23.29 -5.43
C GLN A 219 -5.06 -23.46 -5.50
N ASN A 220 -4.37 -23.45 -4.36
CA ASN A 220 -2.91 -23.52 -4.28
C ASN A 220 -2.20 -22.52 -5.20
N ARG A 221 -2.67 -21.28 -5.22
CA ARG A 221 -2.09 -20.15 -5.98
C ARG A 221 -1.61 -19.03 -5.07
N ARG A 222 -0.82 -18.14 -5.62
CA ARG A 222 -0.45 -16.91 -4.90
C ARG A 222 -1.66 -15.98 -4.77
N PRO A 223 -1.86 -15.36 -3.59
CA PRO A 223 -2.88 -14.34 -3.42
C PRO A 223 -2.46 -13.03 -4.09
N LEU A 224 -3.42 -12.13 -4.30
CA LEU A 224 -3.19 -10.83 -4.94
C LEU A 224 -2.11 -10.02 -4.20
N VAL A 225 -2.20 -9.94 -2.87
CA VAL A 225 -1.22 -9.21 -2.05
C VAL A 225 -0.32 -10.23 -1.33
N ASP A 226 0.49 -10.94 -2.12
CA ASP A 226 1.47 -11.88 -1.59
C ASP A 226 2.60 -11.17 -0.82
N VAL A 227 3.54 -11.93 -0.26
CA VAL A 227 4.62 -11.35 0.56
C VAL A 227 5.48 -10.36 -0.21
N ALA A 228 5.72 -10.55 -1.51
CA ALA A 228 6.54 -9.63 -2.29
C ALA A 228 5.81 -8.30 -2.50
N MET A 229 4.54 -8.34 -2.90
CA MET A 229 3.71 -7.13 -3.01
C MET A 229 3.54 -6.44 -1.66
N ALA A 230 3.26 -7.19 -0.60
CA ALA A 230 3.12 -6.66 0.76
C ALA A 230 4.36 -5.89 1.22
N LEU A 231 5.55 -6.44 0.96
CA LEU A 231 6.81 -5.79 1.30
C LEU A 231 7.14 -4.61 0.38
N ASN A 232 6.85 -4.68 -0.92
CA ASN A 232 7.01 -3.54 -1.82
C ASN A 232 6.08 -2.37 -1.45
N LEU A 233 4.87 -2.66 -0.94
CA LEU A 233 3.96 -1.65 -0.38
C LEU A 233 4.50 -1.04 0.91
N THR A 234 5.11 -1.83 1.79
CA THR A 234 5.50 -1.44 3.15
C THR A 234 6.88 -0.81 3.21
N VAL A 235 7.89 -1.47 2.62
CA VAL A 235 9.31 -1.09 2.75
C VAL A 235 9.59 0.26 2.09
N SER A 236 8.90 0.57 1.01
CA SER A 236 9.03 1.87 0.34
C SER A 236 8.71 3.04 1.28
N GLY A 237 7.72 2.89 2.17
CA GLY A 237 7.42 3.91 3.16
C GLY A 237 8.45 3.98 4.30
N ILE A 238 9.02 2.86 4.72
CA ILE A 238 10.10 2.86 5.71
C ILE A 238 11.28 3.70 5.18
N VAL A 239 11.67 3.49 3.92
CA VAL A 239 12.75 4.25 3.28
C VAL A 239 12.33 5.71 3.03
N ALA A 240 11.05 5.97 2.74
CA ALA A 240 10.54 7.32 2.59
C ALA A 240 10.68 8.12 3.91
N HIS A 241 10.30 7.53 5.05
CA HIS A 241 10.53 8.15 6.34
C HIS A 241 12.02 8.41 6.62
N GLN A 242 12.91 7.46 6.28
CA GLN A 242 14.36 7.68 6.39
C GLN A 242 14.84 8.86 5.52
N SER A 243 14.28 9.03 4.32
CA SER A 243 14.54 10.19 3.47
C SER A 243 14.04 11.50 4.10
N ALA A 244 12.84 11.49 4.70
CA ALA A 244 12.28 12.67 5.38
C ALA A 244 13.16 13.11 6.56
N LEU A 245 13.69 12.17 7.36
CA LEU A 245 14.64 12.45 8.44
C LEU A 245 15.96 13.05 7.93
N LYS A 246 16.26 12.91 6.65
CA LYS A 246 17.45 13.44 5.96
C LYS A 246 17.11 14.60 5.00
N ASN A 247 16.04 15.33 5.26
CA ASN A 247 15.60 16.47 4.46
C ASN A 247 15.41 16.17 2.96
N GLY A 248 14.86 14.99 2.63
CA GLY A 248 14.55 14.63 1.26
C GLY A 248 15.70 13.98 0.47
N GLU A 249 16.75 13.48 1.15
CA GLU A 249 17.80 12.73 0.47
C GLU A 249 17.22 11.61 -0.39
N LEU A 250 17.67 11.51 -1.66
CA LEU A 250 17.23 10.46 -2.56
C LEU A 250 17.83 9.11 -2.13
N LEU A 251 16.97 8.18 -1.72
CA LEU A 251 17.37 6.87 -1.21
C LEU A 251 16.89 5.74 -2.13
N LYS A 252 17.70 4.68 -2.25
CA LYS A 252 17.32 3.44 -2.94
C LYS A 252 16.44 2.57 -2.06
N ILE A 253 15.46 1.90 -2.68
CA ILE A 253 14.50 1.03 -2.01
C ILE A 253 14.83 -0.42 -2.30
N PRO A 254 14.95 -1.29 -1.27
CA PRO A 254 15.08 -2.74 -1.45
C PRO A 254 13.91 -3.32 -2.24
N GLN A 255 14.19 -4.27 -3.13
CA GLN A 255 13.20 -4.87 -4.02
C GLN A 255 12.90 -6.31 -3.61
N PHE A 256 11.62 -6.66 -3.53
CA PHE A 256 11.14 -8.00 -3.24
C PHE A 256 10.46 -8.60 -4.47
N LYS A 257 10.93 -9.75 -4.91
CA LYS A 257 10.37 -10.47 -6.05
C LYS A 257 10.21 -11.94 -5.71
N MET A 258 9.01 -12.48 -5.91
CA MET A 258 8.82 -13.92 -5.91
C MET A 258 9.33 -14.47 -7.24
N TRP A 259 10.13 -15.51 -7.17
CA TRP A 259 10.55 -16.23 -8.39
C TRP A 259 9.33 -16.90 -9.02
N THR A 260 9.24 -16.82 -10.33
CA THR A 260 8.24 -17.53 -11.14
C THR A 260 8.50 -19.02 -11.11
#